data_7269b4ac685448f94a41c292a6d5e12c
#
_entry.id   7269b4ac685448f94a41c292a6d5e12c
#
_cell.length_a   1.000
_cell.length_b   1.000
_cell.length_c   1.000
_cell.angle_alpha   90.00
_cell.angle_beta   90.00
_cell.angle_gamma   90.00
#
_symmetry.space_group_name_H-M   'P 1'
#
loop_
_entity.id
_entity.type
_entity.pdbx_description
1 polymer ?
#
loop_
_entity_poly.entity_id
_entity_poly.type
_entity_poly.pdbx_seq_one_letter_code
_entity_poly.pdbx_strand_id
1 'polypeptide(L)'
;ADIYIDEADAATDDAAKAEAYKKADKVYATIAEKFDYAATYAVWKRALMNHQINPDLKVGLALPYYQQYISLVEPKADKSAAELNKLATAYTYLAVHYIQNDKKAEAKEFAGKLLQIKPEDPNGLQIMNIK
;
A
#
# COMPACT_ATOMS: atom_id res chain seq x y z
N ALA A 1 7.38 -3.88 17.01
CA ALA A 1 7.22 -4.09 15.56
C ALA A 1 8.50 -3.78 14.80
N ASP A 2 9.21 -2.72 15.17
CA ASP A 2 10.46 -2.33 14.50
C ASP A 2 11.55 -3.39 14.66
N ILE A 3 11.59 -4.11 15.80
CA ILE A 3 12.51 -5.21 16.02
C ILE A 3 12.32 -6.31 14.97
N TYR A 4 11.08 -6.64 14.61
CA TYR A 4 10.79 -7.66 13.60
C TYR A 4 11.13 -7.18 12.19
N ILE A 5 11.03 -5.89 11.93
CA ILE A 5 11.45 -5.31 10.65
C ILE A 5 12.99 -5.38 10.54
N ASP A 6 13.70 -5.03 11.62
CA ASP A 6 15.18 -5.12 11.67
C ASP A 6 15.63 -6.57 11.49
N GLU A 7 14.93 -7.54 12.10
CA GLU A 7 15.19 -8.96 11.88
C GLU A 7 15.04 -9.35 10.40
N ALA A 8 13.96 -8.88 9.76
CA ALA A 8 13.70 -9.17 8.35
C ALA A 8 14.80 -8.58 7.45
N ASP A 9 15.22 -7.34 7.72
CA ASP A 9 16.26 -6.66 6.95
C ASP A 9 17.62 -7.33 7.11
N ALA A 10 17.90 -7.92 8.27
CA ALA A 10 19.15 -8.64 8.55
C ALA A 10 19.13 -10.09 8.05
N ALA A 11 17.96 -10.64 7.71
CA ALA A 11 17.86 -12.03 7.29
C ALA A 11 18.42 -12.22 5.86
N THR A 12 19.13 -13.33 5.65
CA THR A 12 19.67 -13.69 4.34
C THR A 12 18.77 -14.62 3.54
N ASP A 13 17.74 -15.15 4.18
CA ASP A 13 16.80 -16.14 3.65
C ASP A 13 15.43 -15.47 3.45
N ASP A 14 14.84 -15.59 2.26
CA ASP A 14 13.54 -15.02 1.92
C ASP A 14 12.42 -15.55 2.80
N ALA A 15 12.47 -16.83 3.19
CA ALA A 15 11.49 -17.42 4.09
C ALA A 15 11.58 -16.80 5.50
N ALA A 16 12.80 -16.58 6.00
CA ALA A 16 13.01 -15.93 7.29
C ALA A 16 12.54 -14.47 7.27
N LYS A 17 12.80 -13.75 6.16
CA LYS A 17 12.30 -12.39 5.97
C LYS A 17 10.77 -12.36 6.00
N ALA A 18 10.11 -13.24 5.27
CA ALA A 18 8.66 -13.32 5.22
C ALA A 18 8.07 -13.58 6.62
N GLU A 19 8.67 -14.49 7.40
CA GLU A 19 8.22 -14.76 8.76
C GLU A 19 8.37 -13.56 9.69
N ALA A 20 9.49 -12.84 9.60
CA ALA A 20 9.71 -11.62 10.40
C ALA A 20 8.69 -10.53 10.04
N TYR A 21 8.41 -10.32 8.76
CA TYR A 21 7.39 -9.36 8.33
C TYR A 21 5.98 -9.77 8.76
N LYS A 22 5.65 -11.06 8.79
CA LYS A 22 4.38 -11.55 9.31
C LYS A 22 4.21 -11.24 10.80
N LYS A 23 5.28 -11.40 11.59
CA LYS A 23 5.28 -11.04 13.01
C LYS A 23 5.04 -9.54 13.20
N ALA A 24 5.72 -8.70 12.41
CA ALA A 24 5.52 -7.26 12.44
C ALA A 24 4.07 -6.90 12.07
N ASP A 25 3.49 -7.52 11.05
CA ASP A 25 2.11 -7.28 10.65
C ASP A 25 1.12 -7.56 11.79
N LYS A 26 1.31 -8.65 12.52
CA LYS A 26 0.46 -9.00 13.66
C LYS A 26 0.51 -7.94 14.77
N VAL A 27 1.70 -7.41 15.05
CA VAL A 27 1.86 -6.35 16.05
C VAL A 27 1.12 -5.08 15.60
N TYR A 28 1.26 -4.68 14.34
CA TYR A 28 0.56 -3.51 13.80
C TYR A 28 -0.96 -3.72 13.78
N ALA A 29 -1.43 -4.93 13.51
CA ALA A 29 -2.85 -5.25 13.59
C ALA A 29 -3.40 -5.03 15.00
N THR A 30 -2.66 -5.46 16.03
CA THR A 30 -3.02 -5.24 17.42
C THR A 30 -3.04 -3.76 17.79
N ILE A 31 -2.07 -2.98 17.31
CA ILE A 31 -2.02 -1.52 17.53
C ILE A 31 -3.26 -0.86 16.89
N ALA A 32 -3.61 -1.23 15.66
CA ALA A 32 -4.76 -0.66 14.98
C ALA A 32 -6.08 -0.94 15.72
N GLU A 33 -6.23 -2.11 16.32
CA GLU A 33 -7.41 -2.47 17.10
C GLU A 33 -7.53 -1.70 18.42
N LYS A 34 -6.40 -1.45 19.09
CA LYS A 34 -6.38 -0.87 20.44
C LYS A 34 -6.32 0.64 20.47
N PHE A 35 -5.75 1.26 19.44
CA PHE A 35 -5.45 2.69 19.43
C PHE A 35 -5.93 3.35 18.14
N ASP A 36 -7.13 3.92 18.15
CA ASP A 36 -7.72 4.57 16.97
C ASP A 36 -6.81 5.65 16.38
N TYR A 37 -6.13 6.43 17.25
CA TYR A 37 -5.23 7.49 16.78
C TYR A 37 -4.01 6.95 16.04
N ALA A 38 -3.65 5.69 16.25
CA ALA A 38 -2.53 5.04 15.58
C ALA A 38 -2.97 4.21 14.37
N ALA A 39 -4.28 4.15 14.08
CA ALA A 39 -4.84 3.28 13.05
C ALA A 39 -4.24 3.56 11.66
N THR A 40 -4.13 4.82 11.28
CA THR A 40 -3.58 5.21 9.97
C THR A 40 -2.12 4.74 9.82
N TYR A 41 -1.31 4.94 10.84
CA TYR A 41 0.08 4.47 10.84
C TYR A 41 0.15 2.94 10.76
N ALA A 42 -0.64 2.25 11.59
CA ALA A 42 -0.64 0.79 11.63
C ALA A 42 -1.10 0.18 10.30
N VAL A 43 -2.16 0.72 9.71
CA VAL A 43 -2.67 0.26 8.41
C VAL A 43 -1.62 0.43 7.31
N TRP A 44 -0.95 1.57 7.27
CA TRP A 44 0.14 1.79 6.31
C TRP A 44 1.25 0.76 6.47
N LYS A 45 1.68 0.51 7.71
CA LYS A 45 2.71 -0.50 7.99
C LYS A 45 2.26 -1.90 7.60
N ARG A 46 0.99 -2.24 7.81
CA ARG A 46 0.44 -3.53 7.36
C ARG A 46 0.49 -3.66 5.84
N ALA A 47 0.17 -2.58 5.11
CA ALA A 47 0.28 -2.59 3.66
C ALA A 47 1.72 -2.90 3.22
N LEU A 48 2.70 -2.21 3.81
CA LEU A 48 4.11 -2.43 3.49
C LEU A 48 4.56 -3.85 3.82
N MET A 49 4.16 -4.39 4.99
CA MET A 49 4.55 -5.75 5.40
C MET A 49 3.95 -6.80 4.46
N ASN A 50 2.69 -6.66 4.11
CA ASN A 50 2.03 -7.61 3.21
C ASN A 50 2.61 -7.55 1.80
N HIS A 51 3.03 -6.38 1.33
CA HIS A 51 3.75 -6.25 0.07
C HIS A 51 5.11 -6.96 0.12
N GLN A 52 5.81 -6.90 1.25
CA GLN A 52 7.07 -7.62 1.42
C GLN A 52 6.87 -9.13 1.53
N ILE A 53 5.78 -9.57 2.15
CA ILE A 53 5.44 -11.00 2.25
C ILE A 53 5.20 -11.59 0.86
N ASN A 54 4.44 -10.88 0.03
CA ASN A 54 4.19 -11.26 -1.36
C ASN A 54 4.15 -10.01 -2.24
N PRO A 55 5.23 -9.73 -3.00
CA PRO A 55 5.29 -8.54 -3.84
C PRO A 55 4.53 -8.64 -5.17
N ASP A 56 3.87 -9.77 -5.44
CA ASP A 56 3.09 -9.94 -6.67
C ASP A 56 1.83 -9.06 -6.63
N LEU A 57 1.82 -8.02 -7.45
CA LEU A 57 0.71 -7.07 -7.52
C LEU A 57 -0.57 -7.69 -8.08
N LYS A 58 -0.44 -8.72 -8.92
CA LYS A 58 -1.62 -9.43 -9.44
C LYS A 58 -2.36 -10.16 -8.32
N VAL A 59 -1.64 -10.80 -7.40
CA VAL A 59 -2.22 -11.43 -6.21
C VAL A 59 -2.79 -10.39 -5.27
N GLY A 60 -2.06 -9.30 -5.04
CA GLY A 60 -2.56 -8.16 -4.29
C GLY A 60 -2.75 -8.41 -2.81
N LEU A 61 -1.82 -9.10 -2.15
CA LEU A 61 -1.93 -9.38 -0.72
C LEU A 61 -2.08 -8.11 0.13
N ALA A 62 -1.41 -7.03 -0.26
CA ALA A 62 -1.47 -5.75 0.44
C ALA A 62 -2.69 -4.89 0.07
N LEU A 63 -3.46 -5.29 -0.94
CA LEU A 63 -4.58 -4.49 -1.47
C LEU A 63 -5.55 -4.00 -0.38
N PRO A 64 -6.08 -4.86 0.52
CA PRO A 64 -7.05 -4.40 1.52
C PRO A 64 -6.49 -3.33 2.45
N TYR A 65 -5.20 -3.38 2.75
CA TYR A 65 -4.56 -2.41 3.65
C TYR A 65 -4.33 -1.06 2.95
N TYR A 66 -3.94 -1.07 1.69
CA TYR A 66 -3.89 0.17 0.90
C TYR A 66 -5.28 0.79 0.74
N GLN A 67 -6.32 -0.02 0.53
CA GLN A 67 -7.70 0.47 0.47
C GLN A 67 -8.13 1.11 1.79
N GLN A 68 -7.78 0.49 2.93
CA GLN A 68 -8.07 1.06 4.24
C GLN A 68 -7.35 2.39 4.45
N TYR A 69 -6.09 2.48 4.05
CA TYR A 69 -5.31 3.71 4.14
C TYR A 69 -5.99 4.84 3.33
N ILE A 70 -6.38 4.53 2.10
CA ILE A 70 -7.10 5.49 1.24
C ILE A 70 -8.38 5.97 1.93
N SER A 71 -9.16 5.06 2.50
CA SER A 71 -10.42 5.40 3.18
C SER A 71 -10.21 6.32 4.38
N LEU A 72 -9.08 6.17 5.08
CA LEU A 72 -8.77 6.98 6.26
C LEU A 72 -8.21 8.37 5.90
N VAL A 73 -7.45 8.47 4.82
CA VAL A 73 -6.69 9.70 4.49
C VAL A 73 -7.34 10.51 3.38
N GLU A 74 -7.94 9.87 2.38
CA GLU A 74 -8.54 10.58 1.23
C GLU A 74 -9.57 11.64 1.64
N PRO A 75 -10.46 11.40 2.65
CA PRO A 75 -11.45 12.40 3.05
C PRO A 75 -10.88 13.61 3.76
N LYS A 76 -9.62 13.61 4.18
CA LYS A 76 -9.03 14.75 4.89
C LYS A 76 -8.97 15.97 3.98
N ALA A 77 -9.42 17.14 4.49
CA ALA A 77 -9.38 18.38 3.74
C ALA A 77 -7.94 18.82 3.47
N ASP A 78 -7.09 18.74 4.50
CA ASP A 78 -5.68 19.11 4.41
C ASP A 78 -4.81 17.85 4.55
N LYS A 79 -3.98 17.59 3.55
CA LYS A 79 -3.09 16.45 3.55
C LYS A 79 -1.64 16.94 3.54
N SER A 80 -0.80 16.32 4.37
CA SER A 80 0.64 16.60 4.37
C SER A 80 1.29 16.03 3.09
N ALA A 81 2.50 16.50 2.78
CA ALA A 81 3.28 15.96 1.67
C ALA A 81 3.52 14.45 1.84
N ALA A 82 3.76 14.00 3.07
CA ALA A 82 3.94 12.58 3.35
C ALA A 82 2.65 11.78 3.07
N GLU A 83 1.50 12.29 3.46
CA GLU A 83 0.21 11.66 3.18
C GLU A 83 -0.08 11.60 1.68
N LEU A 84 0.21 12.66 0.93
CA LEU A 84 0.05 12.66 -0.52
C LEU A 84 0.95 11.63 -1.20
N ASN A 85 2.20 11.51 -0.77
CA ASN A 85 3.12 10.51 -1.30
C ASN A 85 2.66 9.09 -1.01
N LYS A 86 2.13 8.84 0.19
CA LYS A 86 1.57 7.53 0.56
C LYS A 86 0.31 7.21 -0.24
N LEU A 87 -0.57 8.19 -0.44
CA LEU A 87 -1.73 8.02 -1.32
C LEU A 87 -1.31 7.68 -2.75
N ALA A 88 -0.31 8.37 -3.29
CA ALA A 88 0.22 8.08 -4.62
C ALA A 88 0.72 6.63 -4.72
N THR A 89 1.44 6.15 -3.71
CA THR A 89 1.89 4.75 -3.65
C THR A 89 0.71 3.79 -3.62
N ALA A 90 -0.30 4.06 -2.80
CA ALA A 90 -1.50 3.24 -2.70
C ALA A 90 -2.27 3.22 -4.03
N TYR A 91 -2.46 4.37 -4.66
CA TYR A 91 -3.14 4.45 -5.96
C TYR A 91 -2.38 3.68 -7.04
N THR A 92 -1.04 3.76 -7.05
CA THR A 92 -0.21 2.99 -8.00
C THR A 92 -0.43 1.49 -7.79
N TYR A 93 -0.41 1.03 -6.55
CA TYR A 93 -0.62 -0.38 -6.23
C TYR A 93 -1.98 -0.87 -6.73
N LEU A 94 -3.05 -0.13 -6.43
CA LEU A 94 -4.39 -0.49 -6.86
C LEU A 94 -4.53 -0.46 -8.39
N ALA A 95 -4.01 0.59 -9.04
CA ALA A 95 -4.10 0.72 -10.50
C ALA A 95 -3.40 -0.44 -11.20
N VAL A 96 -2.19 -0.81 -10.78
CA VAL A 96 -1.44 -1.92 -11.37
C VAL A 96 -2.11 -3.26 -11.07
N HIS A 97 -2.58 -3.47 -9.84
CA HIS A 97 -3.33 -4.68 -9.48
C HIS A 97 -4.53 -4.87 -10.40
N TYR A 98 -5.34 -3.82 -10.58
CA TYR A 98 -6.54 -3.91 -11.40
C TYR A 98 -6.22 -4.13 -12.87
N ILE A 99 -5.19 -3.47 -13.43
CA ILE A 99 -4.84 -3.69 -14.84
C ILE A 99 -4.32 -5.11 -15.08
N GLN A 100 -3.59 -5.68 -14.14
CA GLN A 100 -3.10 -7.07 -14.24
C GLN A 100 -4.22 -8.11 -14.09
N ASN A 101 -5.37 -7.71 -13.55
CA ASN A 101 -6.55 -8.56 -13.41
C ASN A 101 -7.65 -8.20 -14.44
N ASP A 102 -7.29 -7.51 -15.52
CA ASP A 102 -8.17 -7.12 -16.62
C ASP A 102 -9.35 -6.21 -16.19
N LYS A 103 -9.17 -5.47 -15.13
CA LYS A 103 -10.16 -4.50 -14.63
C LYS A 103 -9.77 -3.09 -15.03
N LYS A 104 -9.91 -2.78 -16.33
CA LYS A 104 -9.47 -1.51 -16.90
C LYS A 104 -10.16 -0.29 -16.31
N ALA A 105 -11.47 -0.38 -16.04
CA ALA A 105 -12.23 0.76 -15.51
C ALA A 105 -11.72 1.16 -14.13
N GLU A 106 -11.56 0.19 -13.24
CA GLU A 106 -11.03 0.41 -11.89
C GLU A 106 -9.58 0.88 -11.94
N ALA A 107 -8.77 0.30 -12.83
CA ALA A 107 -7.38 0.71 -13.00
C ALA A 107 -7.27 2.19 -13.41
N LYS A 108 -8.10 2.62 -14.35
CA LYS A 108 -8.11 4.02 -14.82
C LYS A 108 -8.62 4.99 -13.73
N GLU A 109 -9.57 4.56 -12.91
CA GLU A 109 -10.03 5.37 -11.77
C GLU A 109 -8.85 5.74 -10.85
N PHE A 110 -8.07 4.75 -10.44
CA PHE A 110 -6.93 4.98 -9.54
C PHE A 110 -5.74 5.63 -10.25
N ALA A 111 -5.53 5.33 -11.51
CA ALA A 111 -4.52 6.05 -12.31
C ALA A 111 -4.86 7.54 -12.42
N GLY A 112 -6.13 7.88 -12.61
CA GLY A 112 -6.58 9.26 -12.61
C GLY A 112 -6.33 9.98 -11.28
N LYS A 113 -6.62 9.31 -10.16
CA LYS A 113 -6.33 9.84 -8.83
C LYS A 113 -4.82 10.03 -8.60
N LEU A 114 -4.01 9.08 -9.07
CA LEU A 114 -2.56 9.18 -9.00
C LEU A 114 -2.06 10.41 -9.74
N LEU A 115 -2.57 10.67 -10.95
CA LEU A 115 -2.17 11.81 -11.78
C LEU A 115 -2.61 13.15 -11.19
N GLN A 116 -3.61 13.19 -10.34
CA GLN A 116 -3.97 14.41 -9.60
C GLN A 116 -2.87 14.80 -8.61
N ILE A 117 -2.14 13.83 -8.08
CA ILE A 117 -1.02 14.07 -7.14
C ILE A 117 0.30 14.21 -7.92
N LYS A 118 0.53 13.33 -8.88
CA LYS A 118 1.75 13.26 -9.70
C LYS A 118 1.39 13.25 -11.18
N PRO A 119 1.21 14.44 -11.81
CA PRO A 119 0.69 14.52 -13.18
C PRO A 119 1.55 13.87 -14.25
N GLU A 120 2.82 13.66 -13.98
CA GLU A 120 3.76 13.06 -14.94
C GLU A 120 4.16 11.63 -14.59
N ASP A 121 3.43 10.98 -13.66
CA ASP A 121 3.75 9.62 -13.25
C ASP A 121 3.63 8.66 -14.45
N PRO A 122 4.71 7.90 -14.79
CA PRO A 122 4.71 7.02 -15.96
C PRO A 122 3.66 5.92 -15.89
N ASN A 123 3.43 5.34 -14.73
CA ASN A 123 2.43 4.29 -14.55
C ASN A 123 1.02 4.83 -14.77
N GLY A 124 0.74 6.01 -14.18
CA GLY A 124 -0.56 6.66 -14.34
C GLY A 124 -0.85 7.00 -15.80
N LEU A 125 0.12 7.60 -16.49
CA LEU A 125 -0.03 7.98 -17.90
C LEU A 125 -0.22 6.74 -18.79
N GLN A 126 0.56 5.68 -18.56
CA GLN A 126 0.48 4.46 -19.35
C GLN A 126 -0.90 3.80 -19.21
N ILE A 127 -1.41 3.70 -17.99
CA ILE A 127 -2.72 3.08 -17.72
C ILE A 127 -3.85 3.92 -18.32
N MET A 128 -3.81 5.25 -18.18
CA MET A 128 -4.83 6.13 -18.75
C MET A 128 -4.88 6.05 -20.27
N ASN A 129 -3.77 5.72 -20.94
CA ASN A 129 -3.70 5.61 -22.38
C ASN A 129 -4.13 4.23 -22.93
N ILE A 130 -4.44 3.27 -22.10
CA ILE A 130 -4.95 1.96 -22.50
C ILE A 130 -6.37 2.14 -23.07
N LYS A 131 -6.61 1.58 -24.23
CA LYS A 131 -7.92 1.65 -24.92
C LYS A 131 -8.89 0.57 -24.45
#